data_64cd58f612b4ee68718855a582001281
#
_entry.id   64cd58f612b4ee68718855a582001281
#
_cell.length_a   1.000
_cell.length_b   1.000
_cell.length_c   1.000
_cell.angle_alpha   90.00
_cell.angle_beta   90.00
_cell.angle_gamma   90.00
#
_symmetry.space_group_name_H-M   'P 1'
#
loop_
_entity.id
_entity.type
_entity.pdbx_description
1 polymer ?
#
loop_
_entity_poly.entity_id
_entity_poly.type
_entity_poly.pdbx_seq_one_letter_code
_entity_poly.pdbx_strand_id
1 'polypeptide(L)'
;MVIVLCAELGKGADGINTVMDGYNVSHVCVTGNDDYVESTIAHELAHAIERQVSYELLDGWVSMQPADVQAAYGNLYLTVEFTADDKGRTPVWFVNGAYGRSEPIEDRATLFAVMYECYVTGDNAALNYDGLKKKVAYSRR
;
A
#
# COMPACT_ATOMS: atom_id res chain seq x y z
N MET A 1 -9.28 -10.15 13.63
CA MET A 1 -8.91 -10.42 12.23
C MET A 1 -8.60 -11.90 12.08
N VAL A 2 -8.99 -12.50 10.97
CA VAL A 2 -8.68 -13.89 10.60
C VAL A 2 -7.88 -13.86 9.31
N ILE A 3 -6.78 -14.60 9.24
CA ILE A 3 -5.99 -14.79 8.01
C ILE A 3 -6.27 -16.21 7.50
N VAL A 4 -6.68 -16.32 6.25
CA VAL A 4 -6.92 -17.58 5.57
C VAL A 4 -5.89 -17.72 4.46
N LEU A 5 -5.06 -18.76 4.55
CA LEU A 5 -4.13 -19.11 3.50
C LEU A 5 -4.83 -20.02 2.49
N CYS A 6 -4.75 -19.68 1.22
CA CYS A 6 -5.42 -20.41 0.15
C CYS A 6 -4.46 -20.65 -1.02
N ALA A 7 -4.77 -21.68 -1.81
CA ALA A 7 -3.92 -22.04 -2.95
C ALA A 7 -4.14 -21.12 -4.15
N GLU A 8 -5.36 -20.57 -4.29
CA GLU A 8 -5.71 -19.71 -5.42
C GLU A 8 -6.80 -18.73 -4.99
N LEU A 9 -6.69 -17.50 -5.46
CA LEU A 9 -7.72 -16.48 -5.40
C LEU A 9 -8.21 -16.14 -6.81
N GLY A 10 -9.49 -15.87 -6.93
CA GLY A 10 -10.08 -15.54 -8.24
C GLY A 10 -9.43 -14.31 -8.87
N LYS A 11 -9.36 -14.27 -10.19
CA LYS A 11 -8.83 -13.16 -11.01
C LYS A 11 -7.33 -12.85 -10.83
N GLY A 12 -6.54 -13.79 -10.35
CA GLY A 12 -5.09 -13.60 -10.15
C GLY A 12 -4.75 -12.62 -9.03
N ALA A 13 -5.61 -12.48 -8.04
CA ALA A 13 -5.32 -11.70 -6.85
C ALA A 13 -4.37 -12.47 -5.92
N ASP A 14 -3.40 -11.78 -5.33
CA ASP A 14 -2.49 -12.34 -4.33
C ASP A 14 -3.07 -12.26 -2.91
N GLY A 15 -3.92 -11.28 -2.65
CA GLY A 15 -4.64 -11.11 -1.38
C GLY A 15 -6.02 -10.46 -1.57
N ILE A 16 -6.91 -10.69 -0.65
CA ILE A 16 -8.23 -10.03 -0.57
C ILE A 16 -8.61 -9.88 0.89
N ASN A 17 -8.92 -8.67 1.32
CA ASN A 17 -9.53 -8.42 2.63
C ASN A 17 -11.04 -8.20 2.50
N THR A 18 -11.81 -8.94 3.28
CA THR A 18 -13.26 -8.84 3.30
C THR A 18 -13.80 -8.77 4.73
N VAL A 19 -15.05 -8.39 4.89
CA VAL A 19 -15.77 -8.53 6.17
C VAL A 19 -16.80 -9.66 6.03
N MET A 20 -16.66 -10.68 6.86
CA MET A 20 -17.57 -11.80 6.96
C MET A 20 -18.07 -11.94 8.39
N ASP A 21 -19.38 -11.94 8.58
CA ASP A 21 -20.03 -12.06 9.92
C ASP A 21 -19.48 -11.07 10.97
N GLY A 22 -19.12 -9.84 10.53
CA GLY A 22 -18.54 -8.80 11.39
C GLY A 22 -17.04 -8.94 11.68
N TYR A 23 -16.37 -9.94 11.11
CA TYR A 23 -14.92 -10.12 11.25
C TYR A 23 -14.19 -9.68 9.98
N ASN A 24 -13.03 -9.04 10.16
CA ASN A 24 -12.09 -8.84 9.05
C ASN A 24 -11.43 -10.18 8.72
N VAL A 25 -11.58 -10.64 7.50
CA VAL A 25 -10.99 -11.86 6.98
C VAL A 25 -10.09 -11.51 5.81
N SER A 26 -8.82 -11.84 5.92
CA SER A 26 -7.83 -11.68 4.85
C SER A 26 -7.52 -13.04 4.25
N HIS A 27 -7.80 -13.19 2.96
CA HIS A 27 -7.39 -14.36 2.17
C HIS A 27 -6.08 -14.02 1.48
N VAL A 28 -5.07 -14.85 1.64
CA VAL A 28 -3.74 -14.69 1.06
C VAL A 28 -3.39 -15.91 0.25
N CYS A 29 -3.03 -15.70 -1.02
CA CYS A 29 -2.57 -16.76 -1.90
C CYS A 29 -1.13 -17.14 -1.54
N VAL A 30 -0.87 -18.42 -1.31
CA VAL A 30 0.44 -18.95 -0.93
C VAL A 30 1.08 -19.80 -2.01
N THR A 31 0.46 -19.92 -3.18
CA THR A 31 1.00 -20.68 -4.31
C THR A 31 1.63 -19.78 -5.34
N GLY A 32 2.85 -20.12 -5.73
CA GLY A 32 3.52 -19.54 -6.87
C GLY A 32 4.59 -18.50 -6.57
N ASN A 33 4.64 -17.94 -5.37
CA ASN A 33 5.67 -16.96 -5.04
C ASN A 33 5.82 -16.77 -3.52
N ASP A 34 6.53 -17.70 -2.88
CA ASP A 34 6.74 -17.68 -1.42
C ASP A 34 7.39 -16.38 -0.92
N ASP A 35 8.13 -15.68 -1.78
CA ASP A 35 8.84 -14.44 -1.46
C ASP A 35 7.90 -13.26 -1.17
N TYR A 36 6.63 -13.31 -1.58
CA TYR A 36 5.67 -12.20 -1.42
C TYR A 36 4.57 -12.45 -0.39
N VAL A 37 4.49 -13.64 0.19
CA VAL A 37 3.40 -13.99 1.12
C VAL A 37 3.38 -13.06 2.33
N GLU A 38 4.52 -12.78 2.93
CA GLU A 38 4.60 -11.90 4.10
C GLU A 38 4.21 -10.45 3.76
N SER A 39 4.67 -9.94 2.62
CA SER A 39 4.31 -8.61 2.12
C SER A 39 2.82 -8.52 1.82
N THR A 40 2.23 -9.55 1.23
CA THR A 40 0.79 -9.64 0.98
C THR A 40 -0.01 -9.69 2.28
N ILE A 41 0.43 -10.45 3.27
CA ILE A 41 -0.20 -10.47 4.61
C ILE A 41 -0.16 -9.07 5.23
N ALA A 42 0.97 -8.37 5.15
CA ALA A 42 1.10 -7.02 5.68
C ALA A 42 0.17 -6.03 4.96
N HIS A 43 0.04 -6.15 3.63
CA HIS A 43 -0.89 -5.35 2.82
C HIS A 43 -2.35 -5.56 3.25
N GLU A 44 -2.80 -6.81 3.36
CA GLU A 44 -4.17 -7.13 3.77
C GLU A 44 -4.45 -6.74 5.22
N LEU A 45 -3.43 -6.81 6.07
CA LEU A 45 -3.52 -6.31 7.44
C LEU A 45 -3.77 -4.80 7.48
N ALA A 46 -3.14 -4.03 6.59
CA ALA A 46 -3.38 -2.60 6.48
C ALA A 46 -4.85 -2.29 6.18
N HIS A 47 -5.47 -3.00 5.22
CA HIS A 47 -6.89 -2.87 4.94
C HIS A 47 -7.77 -3.18 6.16
N ALA A 48 -7.42 -4.21 6.94
CA ALA A 48 -8.15 -4.56 8.15
C ALA A 48 -8.03 -3.48 9.24
N ILE A 49 -6.86 -2.86 9.37
CA ILE A 49 -6.62 -1.75 10.31
C ILE A 49 -7.38 -0.51 9.88
N GLU A 50 -7.35 -0.14 8.60
CA GLU A 50 -8.02 1.05 8.08
C GLU A 50 -9.51 1.09 8.35
N ARG A 51 -10.18 -0.05 8.36
CA ARG A 51 -11.61 -0.15 8.70
C ARG A 51 -11.93 0.28 10.13
N GLN A 52 -10.91 0.44 10.98
CA GLN A 52 -11.01 0.86 12.38
C GLN A 52 -10.51 2.30 12.59
N VAL A 53 -9.93 2.91 11.56
CA VAL A 53 -9.39 4.28 11.60
C VAL A 53 -10.50 5.28 11.25
N SER A 54 -10.45 6.47 11.83
CA SER A 54 -11.44 7.51 11.54
C SER A 54 -11.33 8.02 10.09
N TYR A 55 -12.45 8.37 9.49
CA TYR A 55 -12.50 8.97 8.15
C TYR A 55 -11.66 10.25 8.05
N GLU A 56 -11.56 11.05 9.10
CA GLU A 56 -10.75 12.27 9.12
C GLU A 56 -9.26 11.99 8.85
N LEU A 57 -8.73 10.89 9.40
CA LEU A 57 -7.35 10.47 9.11
C LEU A 57 -7.19 10.00 7.66
N LEU A 58 -8.18 9.31 7.13
CA LEU A 58 -8.15 8.82 5.75
C LEU A 58 -8.27 9.97 4.74
N ASP A 59 -9.16 10.93 4.97
CA ASP A 59 -9.33 12.13 4.15
C ASP A 59 -8.08 13.00 4.14
N GLY A 60 -7.43 13.14 5.29
CA GLY A 60 -6.16 13.85 5.42
C GLY A 60 -5.02 13.24 4.61
N TRP A 61 -5.06 11.94 4.34
CA TRP A 61 -4.06 11.27 3.52
C TRP A 61 -3.96 11.84 2.10
N VAL A 62 -5.06 12.04 1.44
CA VAL A 62 -5.07 12.61 0.08
C VAL A 62 -4.71 14.09 0.13
N SER A 63 -5.33 14.85 1.02
CA SER A 63 -5.16 16.30 1.08
C SER A 63 -3.77 16.77 1.51
N MET A 64 -2.98 15.93 2.17
CA MET A 64 -1.59 16.26 2.53
C MET A 64 -0.62 16.19 1.34
N GLN A 65 -1.05 15.64 0.20
CA GLN A 65 -0.25 15.44 -0.99
C GLN A 65 -0.39 16.62 -1.96
N PRO A 66 0.61 16.91 -2.81
CA PRO A 66 0.45 17.91 -3.88
C PRO A 66 -0.69 17.60 -4.84
N ALA A 67 -1.27 18.62 -5.45
CA ALA A 67 -2.45 18.48 -6.30
C ALA A 67 -2.23 17.56 -7.52
N ASP A 68 -1.03 17.56 -8.10
CA ASP A 68 -0.65 16.67 -9.20
C ASP A 68 -0.58 15.20 -8.76
N VAL A 69 -0.10 14.96 -7.54
CA VAL A 69 -0.09 13.62 -6.93
C VAL A 69 -1.50 13.14 -6.63
N GLN A 70 -2.36 14.02 -6.09
CA GLN A 70 -3.77 13.72 -5.87
C GLN A 70 -4.49 13.36 -7.18
N ALA A 71 -4.20 14.09 -8.27
CA ALA A 71 -4.77 13.84 -9.58
C ALA A 71 -4.29 12.52 -10.22
N ALA A 72 -3.22 11.91 -9.71
CA ALA A 72 -2.70 10.66 -10.22
C ALA A 72 -3.49 9.42 -9.78
N TYR A 73 -4.27 9.53 -8.70
CA TYR A 73 -5.09 8.40 -8.27
C TYR A 73 -6.14 8.02 -9.32
N GLY A 74 -6.21 6.72 -9.60
CA GLY A 74 -7.13 6.18 -10.61
C GLY A 74 -6.78 6.50 -12.06
N ASN A 75 -5.75 7.33 -12.30
CA ASN A 75 -5.34 7.72 -13.64
C ASN A 75 -4.10 6.94 -14.10
N LEU A 76 -4.33 5.74 -14.60
CA LEU A 76 -3.26 4.85 -15.08
C LEU A 76 -2.55 5.39 -16.33
N TYR A 77 -3.14 6.37 -17.02
CA TYR A 77 -2.60 6.97 -18.23
C TYR A 77 -1.72 8.20 -17.98
N LEU A 78 -1.72 8.75 -16.78
CA LEU A 78 -0.78 9.80 -16.44
C LEU A 78 0.63 9.19 -16.41
N THR A 79 1.41 9.54 -17.38
CA THR A 79 2.85 9.26 -17.46
C THR A 79 3.68 10.10 -16.50
N VAL A 80 3.10 10.50 -15.40
CA VAL A 80 3.85 11.16 -14.34
C VAL A 80 4.71 10.09 -13.70
N GLU A 81 6.01 10.17 -13.92
CA GLU A 81 7.00 9.28 -13.33
C GLU A 81 7.06 9.54 -11.84
N PHE A 82 6.19 8.88 -11.08
CA PHE A 82 6.23 8.89 -9.61
C PHE A 82 7.22 7.88 -9.05
N THR A 83 7.81 7.06 -9.91
CA THR A 83 8.94 6.20 -9.58
C THR A 83 10.22 7.02 -9.60
N ALA A 84 11.17 6.70 -8.72
CA ALA A 84 12.51 7.27 -8.78
C ALA A 84 13.04 7.08 -10.19
N ASP A 85 13.16 8.18 -10.93
CA ASP A 85 13.95 8.14 -12.12
C ASP A 85 15.42 8.14 -11.69
N ASP A 86 16.28 7.55 -12.51
CA ASP A 86 17.73 7.50 -12.31
C ASP A 86 18.37 8.92 -12.23
N LYS A 87 17.57 9.96 -12.32
CA LYS A 87 17.97 11.36 -12.36
C LYS A 87 17.61 12.14 -11.10
N GLY A 88 17.02 11.50 -10.09
CA GLY A 88 16.74 12.10 -8.77
C GLY A 88 15.80 13.32 -8.80
N ARG A 89 14.95 13.43 -9.82
CA ARG A 89 14.19 14.65 -10.11
C ARG A 89 12.93 14.81 -9.30
N THR A 90 12.46 13.79 -8.60
CA THR A 90 11.15 13.91 -7.98
C THR A 90 11.06 13.13 -6.69
N PRO A 91 10.42 13.66 -5.65
CA PRO A 91 10.00 12.85 -4.54
C PRO A 91 9.11 11.74 -5.05
N VAL A 92 9.50 10.49 -4.87
CA VAL A 92 8.65 9.34 -5.10
C VAL A 92 7.50 9.43 -4.13
N TRP A 93 6.28 9.36 -4.66
CA TRP A 93 5.06 9.42 -3.87
C TRP A 93 4.35 8.07 -3.73
N PHE A 94 4.65 7.13 -4.61
CA PHE A 94 4.00 5.82 -4.61
C PHE A 94 5.03 4.70 -4.60
N VAL A 95 4.80 3.70 -3.77
CA VAL A 95 5.45 2.41 -3.87
C VAL A 95 4.60 1.51 -4.77
N ASN A 96 5.23 0.55 -5.43
CA ASN A 96 4.57 -0.36 -6.36
C ASN A 96 3.82 0.33 -7.54
N GLY A 97 4.35 1.46 -8.01
CA GLY A 97 4.00 2.08 -9.29
C GLY A 97 2.51 2.28 -9.53
N ALA A 98 1.98 1.63 -10.56
CA ALA A 98 0.60 1.79 -10.98
C ALA A 98 -0.41 1.23 -9.96
N TYR A 99 -0.07 0.17 -9.24
CA TYR A 99 -0.96 -0.43 -8.26
C TYR A 99 -1.11 0.48 -7.03
N GLY A 100 -0.02 0.97 -6.46
CA GLY A 100 -0.06 1.88 -5.31
C GLY A 100 -0.79 3.21 -5.58
N ARG A 101 -0.95 3.62 -6.85
CA ARG A 101 -1.72 4.81 -7.22
C ARG A 101 -3.13 4.51 -7.76
N SER A 102 -3.55 3.26 -7.77
CA SER A 102 -4.89 2.92 -8.26
C SER A 102 -5.96 3.60 -7.42
N GLU A 103 -5.84 3.53 -6.12
CA GLU A 103 -6.75 4.16 -5.15
C GLU A 103 -5.99 4.55 -3.87
N PRO A 104 -6.46 5.55 -3.11
CA PRO A 104 -5.83 5.93 -1.85
C PRO A 104 -5.73 4.80 -0.82
N ILE A 105 -6.67 3.86 -0.83
CA ILE A 105 -6.65 2.70 0.06
C ILE A 105 -5.50 1.73 -0.31
N GLU A 106 -5.25 1.52 -1.60
CA GLU A 106 -4.16 0.69 -2.09
C GLU A 106 -2.80 1.35 -1.86
N ASP A 107 -2.72 2.68 -1.99
CA ASP A 107 -1.53 3.45 -1.66
C ASP A 107 -1.10 3.27 -0.20
N ARG A 108 -2.06 3.32 0.73
CA ARG A 108 -1.77 3.10 2.15
C ARG A 108 -1.36 1.67 2.44
N ALA A 109 -2.07 0.71 1.88
CA ALA A 109 -1.79 -0.70 2.09
C ALA A 109 -0.43 -1.12 1.53
N THR A 110 -0.09 -0.68 0.31
CA THR A 110 1.23 -0.94 -0.29
C THR A 110 2.35 -0.26 0.50
N LEU A 111 2.16 0.98 0.94
CA LEU A 111 3.14 1.65 1.78
C LEU A 111 3.35 0.90 3.11
N PHE A 112 2.28 0.43 3.74
CA PHE A 112 2.37 -0.32 4.99
C PHE A 112 3.17 -1.63 4.80
N ALA A 113 2.93 -2.36 3.70
CA ALA A 113 3.69 -3.56 3.38
C ALA A 113 5.19 -3.26 3.22
N VAL A 114 5.57 -2.20 2.51
CA VAL A 114 6.97 -1.79 2.37
C VAL A 114 7.56 -1.32 3.70
N MET A 115 6.80 -0.63 4.54
CA MET A 115 7.26 -0.28 5.90
C MET A 115 7.54 -1.52 6.75
N TYR A 116 6.71 -2.55 6.63
CA TYR A 116 6.92 -3.83 7.29
C TYR A 116 8.19 -4.52 6.79
N GLU A 117 8.40 -4.60 5.49
CA GLU A 117 9.64 -5.13 4.90
C GLU A 117 10.88 -4.39 5.41
N CYS A 118 10.85 -3.06 5.38
CA CYS A 118 11.94 -2.24 5.91
C CYS A 118 12.21 -2.53 7.40
N TYR A 119 11.17 -2.75 8.18
CA TYR A 119 11.32 -3.10 9.59
C TYR A 119 11.97 -4.48 9.78
N VAL A 120 11.55 -5.48 9.00
CA VAL A 120 12.07 -6.85 9.11
C VAL A 120 13.51 -6.95 8.61
N THR A 121 13.82 -6.32 7.49
CA THR A 121 15.15 -6.39 6.86
C THR A 121 16.16 -5.41 7.44
N GLY A 122 15.70 -4.35 8.07
CA GLY A 122 16.54 -3.21 8.49
C GLY A 122 16.96 -2.28 7.34
N ASP A 123 16.55 -2.57 6.10
CA ASP A 123 16.82 -1.75 4.92
C ASP A 123 15.68 -0.75 4.67
N ASN A 124 15.98 0.53 4.80
CA ASN A 124 15.02 1.63 4.60
C ASN A 124 15.18 2.35 3.25
N ALA A 125 15.96 1.82 2.33
CA ALA A 125 16.26 2.50 1.05
C ALA A 125 14.98 2.80 0.27
N ALA A 126 14.02 1.86 0.25
CA ALA A 126 12.74 2.01 -0.44
C ALA A 126 11.90 3.18 0.07
N LEU A 127 12.05 3.59 1.33
CA LEU A 127 11.31 4.69 1.95
C LEU A 127 12.09 6.03 1.96
N ASN A 128 13.28 6.08 1.37
CA ASN A 128 14.18 7.22 1.47
C ASN A 128 13.87 8.32 0.44
N TYR A 129 12.62 8.52 0.07
CA TYR A 129 12.15 9.58 -0.81
C TYR A 129 11.27 10.58 -0.05
N ASP A 130 11.35 11.86 -0.42
CA ASP A 130 10.67 12.92 0.33
C ASP A 130 9.16 12.76 0.42
N GLY A 131 8.52 12.32 -0.67
CA GLY A 131 7.09 12.02 -0.68
C GLY A 131 6.72 10.88 0.25
N LEU A 132 7.47 9.78 0.21
CA LEU A 132 7.25 8.62 1.07
C LEU A 132 7.53 8.93 2.53
N LYS A 133 8.59 9.71 2.84
CA LYS A 133 8.85 10.18 4.21
C LYS A 133 7.69 10.96 4.80
N LYS A 134 7.03 11.82 4.01
CA LYS A 134 5.83 12.54 4.44
C LYS A 134 4.67 11.58 4.72
N LYS A 135 4.44 10.61 3.85
CA LYS A 135 3.42 9.57 4.03
C LYS A 135 3.67 8.72 5.28
N VAL A 136 4.92 8.26 5.48
CA VAL A 136 5.32 7.51 6.69
C VAL A 136 5.11 8.36 7.95
N ALA A 137 5.49 9.62 7.94
CA ALA A 137 5.26 10.51 9.07
C ALA A 137 3.76 10.72 9.36
N TYR A 138 2.93 10.76 8.32
CA TYR A 138 1.48 10.84 8.46
C TYR A 138 0.88 9.57 9.05
N SER A 139 1.32 8.39 8.62
CA SER A 139 0.82 7.09 9.09
C SER A 139 1.11 6.80 10.58
N ARG A 140 1.98 7.60 11.20
CA ARG A 140 2.36 7.44 12.62
C ARG A 140 1.53 8.31 13.58
N ARG A 141 0.54 9.01 13.10
CA ARG A 141 -0.38 9.85 13.89
C ARG A 141 -1.54 9.05 14.46
#